data_1ceafe667e9022f3c6199fc10eafe735
#
_entry.id   1ceafe667e9022f3c6199fc10eafe735
#
_cell.length_a   1.000
_cell.length_b   1.000
_cell.length_c   1.000
_cell.angle_alpha   90.00
_cell.angle_beta   90.00
_cell.angle_gamma   90.00
#
_symmetry.space_group_name_H-M   'P 1'
#
loop_
_entity.id
_entity.type
_entity.pdbx_description
1 polymer ?
#
loop_
_entity_poly.entity_id
_entity_poly.type
_entity_poly.pdbx_seq_one_letter_code
_entity_poly.pdbx_strand_id
1 'polypeptide(L)'
;QAGKDIRVLADSFVASNAYASGNAGAIRIASHNLTVDGTGGQQLTQISSQAFYVSQGNAGSIDVNTSGALNLINGGKIVTDTNNIGHAGDIHVTAGSLLLDSRNHVGLTGIYSSNDFDSTGNGGAINIQVAGDAQILQSAQVSSATWGKGHAGDVVFRANNLEVNGRGLGVAAGISSEVAETSGGQGGSITVNVPGHLKIFDLGLISAAT
;
A
#
# COMPACT_ATOMS: atom_id res chain seq x y z
N GLN A 1 -7.21 -3.45 -22.45
CA GLN A 1 -8.55 -3.45 -21.83
C GLN A 1 -8.82 -4.84 -21.29
N ALA A 2 -8.69 -5.04 -20.00
CA ALA A 2 -9.10 -6.29 -19.40
C ALA A 2 -10.58 -6.15 -19.00
N GLY A 3 -11.47 -6.62 -19.83
CA GLY A 3 -12.83 -6.95 -19.40
C GLY A 3 -12.89 -8.21 -18.54
N LYS A 4 -11.77 -8.64 -17.95
CA LYS A 4 -11.61 -9.90 -17.21
C LYS A 4 -10.84 -9.69 -15.92
N ASP A 5 -10.88 -10.69 -15.07
CA ASP A 5 -10.22 -10.71 -13.77
C ASP A 5 -8.72 -10.95 -13.89
N ILE A 6 -7.95 -10.28 -13.04
CA ILE A 6 -6.53 -10.53 -12.82
C ILE A 6 -6.36 -11.13 -11.42
N ARG A 7 -5.56 -12.18 -11.31
CA ARG A 7 -5.24 -12.82 -10.03
C ARG A 7 -3.75 -13.06 -9.92
N VAL A 8 -3.16 -12.55 -8.85
CA VAL A 8 -1.77 -12.79 -8.44
C VAL A 8 -1.85 -13.63 -7.17
N LEU A 9 -1.42 -14.88 -7.22
CA LEU A 9 -1.70 -15.87 -6.19
C LEU A 9 -0.41 -16.50 -5.69
N ALA A 10 -0.38 -16.87 -4.44
CA ALA A 10 0.65 -17.64 -3.74
C ALA A 10 2.06 -17.57 -4.37
N ASP A 11 3.00 -16.88 -3.72
CA ASP A 11 4.40 -16.78 -4.15
C ASP A 11 4.63 -16.15 -5.54
N SER A 12 3.62 -15.40 -6.05
CA SER A 12 3.68 -14.78 -7.36
C SER A 12 3.76 -13.26 -7.26
N PHE A 13 4.40 -12.65 -8.25
CA PHE A 13 4.54 -11.20 -8.26
C PHE A 13 4.48 -10.60 -9.67
N VAL A 14 4.03 -9.36 -9.73
CA VAL A 14 4.20 -8.45 -10.87
C VAL A 14 5.17 -7.37 -10.41
N ALA A 15 6.36 -7.30 -11.00
CA ALA A 15 7.40 -6.43 -10.48
C ALA A 15 8.11 -5.62 -11.56
N SER A 16 8.50 -4.40 -11.18
CA SER A 16 9.44 -3.56 -11.92
C SER A 16 10.45 -3.01 -10.93
N ASN A 17 11.61 -3.68 -10.83
CA ASN A 17 12.58 -3.40 -9.78
C ASN A 17 13.91 -2.89 -10.36
N ALA A 18 14.55 -1.94 -9.67
CA ALA A 18 15.91 -1.48 -9.95
C ALA A 18 16.90 -2.11 -8.98
N TYR A 19 17.90 -2.83 -9.51
CA TYR A 19 18.97 -3.48 -8.75
C TYR A 19 20.34 -2.81 -8.96
N ALA A 20 20.39 -1.76 -9.78
CA ALA A 20 21.61 -1.02 -10.12
C ALA A 20 21.29 0.48 -10.22
N SER A 21 22.27 1.31 -10.65
CA SER A 21 22.08 2.75 -10.81
C SER A 21 21.01 3.06 -11.86
N GLY A 22 19.79 3.26 -11.46
CA GLY A 22 18.67 3.60 -12.35
C GLY A 22 17.36 3.55 -11.61
N ASN A 23 16.32 4.15 -12.18
CA ASN A 23 14.98 4.12 -11.61
C ASN A 23 14.27 2.82 -11.95
N ALA A 24 13.41 2.35 -11.05
CA ALA A 24 12.43 1.33 -11.37
C ALA A 24 11.34 1.90 -12.30
N GLY A 25 10.74 1.03 -13.12
CA GLY A 25 9.69 1.41 -14.06
C GLY A 25 8.31 1.45 -13.42
N ALA A 26 7.41 2.23 -14.00
CA ALA A 26 6.02 2.27 -13.57
C ALA A 26 5.27 0.98 -13.94
N ILE A 27 4.30 0.59 -13.10
CA ILE A 27 3.37 -0.51 -13.34
C ILE A 27 1.97 0.05 -13.56
N ARG A 28 1.28 -0.40 -14.60
CA ARG A 28 -0.12 -0.05 -14.85
C ARG A 28 -0.96 -1.30 -15.02
N ILE A 29 -2.02 -1.41 -14.21
CA ILE A 29 -2.96 -2.54 -14.23
C ILE A 29 -4.36 -1.99 -14.49
N ALA A 30 -5.04 -2.59 -15.47
CA ALA A 30 -6.44 -2.32 -15.76
C ALA A 30 -7.20 -3.64 -15.87
N SER A 31 -8.26 -3.83 -15.07
CA SER A 31 -9.05 -5.07 -15.02
C SER A 31 -10.49 -4.80 -14.62
N HIS A 32 -11.34 -5.82 -14.70
CA HIS A 32 -12.63 -5.78 -14.03
C HIS A 32 -12.43 -6.01 -12.53
N ASN A 33 -11.87 -7.14 -12.13
CA ASN A 33 -11.45 -7.38 -10.76
C ASN A 33 -9.94 -7.64 -10.68
N LEU A 34 -9.33 -7.30 -9.55
CA LEU A 34 -7.96 -7.64 -9.21
C LEU A 34 -7.91 -8.29 -7.82
N THR A 35 -7.31 -9.45 -7.76
CA THR A 35 -7.04 -10.14 -6.49
C THR A 35 -5.54 -10.41 -6.37
N VAL A 36 -4.96 -10.02 -5.24
CA VAL A 36 -3.61 -10.40 -4.81
C VAL A 36 -3.77 -11.19 -3.52
N ASP A 37 -3.51 -12.50 -3.58
CA ASP A 37 -3.82 -13.44 -2.48
C ASP A 37 -2.61 -14.33 -2.17
N GLY A 38 -2.04 -14.15 -1.00
CA GLY A 38 -0.90 -14.93 -0.51
C GLY A 38 -1.27 -16.27 0.13
N THR A 39 -2.54 -16.68 0.09
CA THR A 39 -2.98 -17.95 0.70
C THR A 39 -2.18 -19.14 0.19
N GLY A 40 -1.59 -19.90 1.12
CA GLY A 40 -0.80 -21.09 0.82
C GLY A 40 0.63 -20.80 0.34
N GLY A 41 1.01 -19.54 0.16
CA GLY A 41 2.37 -19.14 -0.20
C GLY A 41 3.34 -19.19 0.98
N GLN A 42 4.62 -19.32 0.66
CA GLN A 42 5.75 -19.25 1.60
C GLN A 42 6.62 -18.02 1.36
N GLN A 43 6.40 -17.33 0.24
CA GLN A 43 7.12 -16.15 -0.21
C GLN A 43 6.17 -14.95 -0.35
N LEU A 44 6.69 -13.87 -0.93
CA LEU A 44 5.91 -12.67 -1.17
C LEU A 44 4.88 -12.88 -2.31
N THR A 45 3.68 -12.35 -2.12
CA THR A 45 2.66 -12.24 -3.16
C THR A 45 2.34 -10.76 -3.34
N GLN A 46 2.80 -10.17 -4.45
CA GLN A 46 2.74 -8.72 -4.55
C GLN A 46 2.76 -8.16 -5.97
N ILE A 47 2.33 -6.90 -6.07
CA ILE A 47 2.58 -6.01 -7.20
C ILE A 47 3.56 -4.96 -6.68
N SER A 48 4.78 -4.89 -7.26
CA SER A 48 5.82 -4.05 -6.69
C SER A 48 6.65 -3.27 -7.71
N SER A 49 6.98 -2.04 -7.36
CA SER A 49 8.04 -1.29 -8.03
C SER A 49 9.01 -0.76 -6.98
N GLN A 50 10.23 -1.31 -6.96
CA GLN A 50 11.17 -1.13 -5.86
C GLN A 50 12.57 -0.76 -6.35
N ALA A 51 13.26 0.11 -5.59
CA ALA A 51 14.67 0.41 -5.79
C ALA A 51 15.48 -0.16 -4.62
N PHE A 52 16.28 -1.20 -4.90
CA PHE A 52 17.01 -1.95 -3.88
C PHE A 52 18.35 -1.30 -3.48
N TYR A 53 19.00 -1.78 -2.42
CA TYR A 53 20.14 -1.20 -1.71
C TYR A 53 21.30 -0.67 -2.57
N VAL A 54 21.58 -1.28 -3.70
CA VAL A 54 22.61 -0.80 -4.62
C VAL A 54 22.11 0.21 -5.65
N SER A 55 20.79 0.38 -5.72
CA SER A 55 20.18 1.38 -6.60
C SER A 55 20.26 2.77 -5.97
N GLN A 56 20.68 3.76 -6.77
CA GLN A 56 20.60 5.17 -6.40
C GLN A 56 19.36 5.85 -6.99
N GLY A 57 18.54 5.09 -7.71
CA GLY A 57 17.35 5.56 -8.39
C GLY A 57 16.10 5.51 -7.52
N ASN A 58 15.03 6.06 -8.07
CA ASN A 58 13.71 6.05 -7.45
C ASN A 58 12.96 4.74 -7.76
N ALA A 59 12.06 4.35 -6.88
CA ALA A 59 11.00 3.41 -7.22
C ALA A 59 10.06 4.02 -8.27
N GLY A 60 9.40 3.17 -9.05
CA GLY A 60 8.41 3.63 -10.03
C GLY A 60 7.00 3.70 -9.43
N SER A 61 6.10 4.43 -10.08
CA SER A 61 4.70 4.49 -9.67
C SER A 61 3.93 3.20 -9.98
N ILE A 62 2.84 2.97 -9.23
CA ILE A 62 1.88 1.90 -9.52
C ILE A 62 0.49 2.51 -9.70
N ASP A 63 -0.10 2.29 -10.87
CA ASP A 63 -1.45 2.71 -11.22
C ASP A 63 -2.35 1.47 -11.35
N VAL A 64 -3.36 1.33 -10.50
CA VAL A 64 -4.36 0.25 -10.54
C VAL A 64 -5.73 0.84 -10.83
N ASN A 65 -6.37 0.35 -11.89
CA ASN A 65 -7.72 0.74 -12.27
C ASN A 65 -8.58 -0.53 -12.43
N THR A 66 -9.47 -0.77 -11.46
CA THR A 66 -10.44 -1.87 -11.49
C THR A 66 -11.85 -1.32 -11.50
N SER A 67 -12.68 -1.72 -12.49
CA SER A 67 -14.08 -1.31 -12.51
C SER A 67 -14.95 -2.03 -11.47
N GLY A 68 -14.50 -3.17 -10.98
CA GLY A 68 -15.11 -4.00 -9.94
C GLY A 68 -14.28 -4.01 -8.66
N ALA A 69 -14.03 -5.17 -8.10
CA ALA A 69 -13.36 -5.34 -6.82
C ALA A 69 -11.82 -5.36 -6.92
N LEU A 70 -11.17 -4.68 -5.98
CA LEU A 70 -9.77 -4.86 -5.64
C LEU A 70 -9.69 -5.58 -4.28
N ASN A 71 -9.08 -6.77 -4.26
CA ASN A 71 -8.88 -7.55 -3.06
C ASN A 71 -7.39 -7.81 -2.83
N LEU A 72 -6.86 -7.35 -1.70
CA LEU A 72 -5.52 -7.69 -1.21
C LEU A 72 -5.72 -8.48 0.08
N ILE A 73 -5.40 -9.75 0.04
CA ILE A 73 -5.73 -10.66 1.15
C ILE A 73 -4.54 -11.54 1.52
N ASN A 74 -4.47 -11.88 2.80
CA ASN A 74 -3.60 -12.93 3.30
C ASN A 74 -2.12 -12.77 2.89
N GLY A 75 -1.56 -11.58 3.12
CA GLY A 75 -0.19 -11.23 2.70
C GLY A 75 -0.08 -10.62 1.30
N GLY A 76 -1.20 -10.46 0.59
CA GLY A 76 -1.23 -9.79 -0.71
C GLY A 76 -0.94 -8.30 -0.59
N LYS A 77 -0.03 -7.77 -1.44
CA LYS A 77 0.42 -6.37 -1.34
C LYS A 77 0.50 -5.64 -2.68
N ILE A 78 0.34 -4.32 -2.60
CA ILE A 78 0.81 -3.37 -3.62
C ILE A 78 1.85 -2.48 -2.95
N VAL A 79 3.07 -2.40 -3.52
CA VAL A 79 4.19 -1.81 -2.81
C VAL A 79 5.12 -1.02 -3.73
N THR A 80 5.50 0.18 -3.28
CA THR A 80 6.57 0.97 -3.89
C THR A 80 7.56 1.36 -2.79
N ASP A 81 8.74 0.71 -2.80
CA ASP A 81 9.72 0.94 -1.76
C ASP A 81 11.06 1.40 -2.32
N THR A 82 11.80 2.14 -1.51
CA THR A 82 13.21 2.41 -1.74
C THR A 82 14.03 2.10 -0.48
N ASN A 83 15.19 1.47 -0.71
CA ASN A 83 16.11 1.08 0.36
C ASN A 83 17.39 1.91 0.38
N ASN A 84 17.43 3.06 -0.33
CA ASN A 84 18.62 3.89 -0.45
C ASN A 84 18.25 5.39 -0.56
N ILE A 85 18.98 6.15 -1.37
CA ILE A 85 18.82 7.61 -1.48
C ILE A 85 17.62 8.06 -2.35
N GLY A 86 17.08 7.16 -3.16
CA GLY A 86 15.94 7.45 -4.05
C GLY A 86 14.62 7.58 -3.29
N HIS A 87 13.61 8.11 -3.98
CA HIS A 87 12.25 8.24 -3.44
C HIS A 87 11.42 6.98 -3.74
N ALA A 88 10.53 6.64 -2.83
CA ALA A 88 9.46 5.68 -3.12
C ALA A 88 8.51 6.22 -4.21
N GLY A 89 7.84 5.34 -4.93
CA GLY A 89 6.92 5.73 -5.99
C GLY A 89 5.52 6.03 -5.47
N ASP A 90 4.78 6.83 -6.21
CA ASP A 90 3.37 7.08 -5.90
C ASP A 90 2.49 5.87 -6.25
N ILE A 91 1.42 5.67 -5.49
CA ILE A 91 0.41 4.64 -5.75
C ILE A 91 -0.94 5.29 -5.99
N HIS A 92 -1.53 4.98 -7.14
CA HIS A 92 -2.88 5.40 -7.50
C HIS A 92 -3.78 4.19 -7.68
N VAL A 93 -4.90 4.17 -6.94
CA VAL A 93 -5.90 3.10 -7.01
C VAL A 93 -7.26 3.70 -7.31
N THR A 94 -7.92 3.18 -8.34
CA THR A 94 -9.34 3.38 -8.60
C THR A 94 -10.01 2.02 -8.61
N ALA A 95 -11.09 1.84 -7.82
CA ALA A 95 -11.80 0.57 -7.72
C ALA A 95 -13.30 0.76 -7.51
N GLY A 96 -14.10 -0.23 -7.91
CA GLY A 96 -15.52 -0.28 -7.58
C GLY A 96 -15.73 -0.57 -6.09
N SER A 97 -14.99 -1.53 -5.52
CA SER A 97 -14.91 -1.83 -4.09
C SER A 97 -13.48 -2.21 -3.69
N LEU A 98 -13.15 -2.09 -2.41
CA LEU A 98 -11.84 -2.41 -1.87
C LEU A 98 -11.95 -3.33 -0.64
N LEU A 99 -11.21 -4.41 -0.65
CA LEU A 99 -10.98 -5.27 0.52
C LEU A 99 -9.48 -5.43 0.77
N LEU A 100 -9.03 -4.97 1.92
CA LEU A 100 -7.71 -5.28 2.49
C LEU A 100 -7.96 -6.14 3.73
N ASP A 101 -7.52 -7.41 3.72
CA ASP A 101 -7.80 -8.33 4.82
C ASP A 101 -6.63 -9.29 5.04
N SER A 102 -5.92 -9.15 6.15
CA SER A 102 -4.79 -10.01 6.44
C SER A 102 -5.17 -11.45 6.81
N ARG A 103 -6.42 -11.72 7.17
CA ARG A 103 -6.91 -13.06 7.54
C ARG A 103 -6.03 -13.77 8.56
N ASN A 104 -5.53 -13.02 9.55
CA ASN A 104 -4.56 -13.49 10.53
C ASN A 104 -3.18 -13.88 9.96
N HIS A 105 -2.85 -13.46 8.75
CA HIS A 105 -1.51 -13.62 8.19
C HIS A 105 -0.50 -12.78 8.99
N VAL A 106 0.59 -13.42 9.45
CA VAL A 106 1.69 -12.75 10.13
C VAL A 106 2.58 -12.08 9.07
N GLY A 107 2.34 -10.82 8.81
CA GLY A 107 3.06 -10.05 7.81
C GLY A 107 2.17 -8.97 7.21
N LEU A 108 2.78 -8.16 6.36
CA LEU A 108 2.09 -7.02 5.76
C LEU A 108 1.06 -7.46 4.72
N THR A 109 -0.16 -6.97 4.83
CA THR A 109 -1.20 -7.04 3.81
C THR A 109 -1.68 -5.63 3.54
N GLY A 110 -1.74 -5.22 2.28
CA GLY A 110 -2.26 -3.89 1.96
C GLY A 110 -1.46 -3.10 0.91
N ILE A 111 -1.45 -1.78 1.06
CA ILE A 111 -0.88 -0.83 0.11
C ILE A 111 0.18 0.01 0.83
N TYR A 112 1.41 -0.03 0.33
CA TYR A 112 2.55 0.58 0.99
C TYR A 112 3.40 1.40 0.01
N SER A 113 3.75 2.63 0.42
CA SER A 113 4.79 3.41 -0.23
C SER A 113 5.77 3.88 0.83
N SER A 114 6.93 3.24 0.91
CA SER A 114 7.82 3.42 2.05
C SER A 114 9.27 3.64 1.61
N ASN A 115 10.06 4.20 2.51
CA ASN A 115 11.50 4.06 2.46
C ASN A 115 12.00 3.29 3.69
N ASP A 116 13.13 2.61 3.54
CA ASP A 116 13.72 1.76 4.58
C ASP A 116 14.67 2.55 5.50
N PHE A 117 15.16 1.89 6.55
CA PHE A 117 16.17 2.43 7.45
C PHE A 117 17.42 2.89 6.67
N ASP A 118 18.03 3.97 7.13
CA ASP A 118 19.17 4.63 6.49
C ASP A 118 18.90 5.26 5.12
N SER A 119 17.69 5.15 4.57
CA SER A 119 17.29 5.85 3.37
C SER A 119 17.19 7.37 3.61
N THR A 120 17.54 8.15 2.59
CA THR A 120 17.36 9.61 2.61
C THR A 120 16.24 10.10 1.69
N GLY A 121 15.63 9.19 0.95
CA GLY A 121 14.50 9.49 0.07
C GLY A 121 13.19 9.67 0.83
N ASN A 122 12.19 10.20 0.16
CA ASN A 122 10.85 10.36 0.72
C ASN A 122 9.98 9.13 0.40
N GLY A 123 9.00 8.85 1.26
CA GLY A 123 7.85 8.02 0.91
C GLY A 123 7.04 8.66 -0.22
N GLY A 124 6.37 7.86 -1.06
CA GLY A 124 5.51 8.35 -2.11
C GLY A 124 4.08 8.60 -1.64
N ALA A 125 3.34 9.37 -2.39
CA ALA A 125 1.93 9.62 -2.11
C ALA A 125 1.06 8.40 -2.45
N ILE A 126 0.00 8.18 -1.65
CA ILE A 126 -1.01 7.15 -1.91
C ILE A 126 -2.36 7.81 -2.15
N ASN A 127 -2.94 7.59 -3.31
CA ASN A 127 -4.25 8.10 -3.65
C ASN A 127 -5.20 6.95 -4.01
N ILE A 128 -6.22 6.74 -3.17
CA ILE A 128 -7.20 5.66 -3.32
C ILE A 128 -8.58 6.27 -3.53
N GLN A 129 -9.24 5.85 -4.60
CA GLN A 129 -10.62 6.22 -4.92
C GLN A 129 -11.46 4.97 -5.13
N VAL A 130 -12.41 4.73 -4.22
CA VAL A 130 -13.35 3.61 -4.25
C VAL A 130 -14.76 4.15 -4.48
N ALA A 131 -15.42 3.69 -5.53
CA ALA A 131 -16.77 4.16 -5.85
C ALA A 131 -17.83 3.67 -4.85
N GLY A 132 -17.62 2.49 -4.28
CA GLY A 132 -18.50 1.84 -3.31
C GLY A 132 -17.88 1.70 -1.92
N ASP A 133 -17.93 0.49 -1.40
CA ASP A 133 -17.50 0.15 -0.05
C ASP A 133 -16.01 -0.20 0.00
N ALA A 134 -15.34 0.23 1.07
CA ALA A 134 -13.98 -0.12 1.39
C ALA A 134 -13.90 -0.75 2.79
N GLN A 135 -13.12 -1.81 2.91
CA GLN A 135 -12.85 -2.50 4.18
C GLN A 135 -11.35 -2.69 4.37
N ILE A 136 -10.84 -2.33 5.55
CA ILE A 136 -9.46 -2.54 5.99
C ILE A 136 -9.54 -3.35 7.29
N LEU A 137 -9.21 -4.63 7.19
CA LEU A 137 -9.53 -5.61 8.23
C LEU A 137 -8.27 -6.26 8.82
N GLN A 138 -8.37 -6.59 10.09
CA GLN A 138 -7.38 -7.30 10.87
C GLN A 138 -6.08 -6.50 10.99
N SER A 139 -4.98 -6.87 10.44
CA SER A 139 -3.74 -6.08 10.46
C SER A 139 -3.41 -5.46 9.10
N ALA A 140 -4.39 -5.38 8.18
CA ALA A 140 -4.18 -4.79 6.87
C ALA A 140 -4.03 -3.26 6.95
N GLN A 141 -3.22 -2.69 6.06
CA GLN A 141 -2.89 -1.27 6.13
C GLN A 141 -2.83 -0.61 4.75
N VAL A 142 -3.08 0.69 4.76
CA VAL A 142 -2.65 1.65 3.74
C VAL A 142 -1.65 2.57 4.41
N SER A 143 -0.38 2.52 4.01
CA SER A 143 0.66 3.25 4.72
C SER A 143 1.65 3.92 3.76
N SER A 144 1.85 5.22 3.95
CA SER A 144 3.03 5.90 3.47
C SER A 144 3.94 6.19 4.67
N ALA A 145 5.09 5.54 4.71
CA ALA A 145 5.97 5.64 5.87
C ALA A 145 7.42 5.95 5.46
N THR A 146 8.15 6.58 6.38
CA THR A 146 9.59 6.70 6.29
C THR A 146 10.25 6.16 7.55
N TRP A 147 11.18 5.24 7.37
CA TRP A 147 12.04 4.71 8.43
C TRP A 147 13.43 5.36 8.42
N GLY A 148 13.71 6.12 7.35
CA GLY A 148 14.95 6.85 7.13
C GLY A 148 14.81 8.36 7.43
N LYS A 149 15.65 9.17 6.78
CA LYS A 149 15.73 10.63 7.01
C LYS A 149 14.77 11.46 6.17
N GLY A 150 14.06 10.83 5.22
CA GLY A 150 13.10 11.52 4.35
C GLY A 150 11.76 11.79 5.01
N HIS A 151 10.85 12.39 4.26
CA HIS A 151 9.48 12.66 4.68
C HIS A 151 8.56 11.52 4.26
N ALA A 152 7.52 11.24 5.04
CA ALA A 152 6.42 10.39 4.59
C ALA A 152 5.59 11.10 3.52
N GLY A 153 4.93 10.35 2.64
CA GLY A 153 4.04 10.90 1.63
C GLY A 153 2.62 11.11 2.13
N ASP A 154 1.87 11.93 1.42
CA ASP A 154 0.45 12.15 1.73
C ASP A 154 -0.41 10.94 1.36
N VAL A 155 -1.45 10.69 2.17
CA VAL A 155 -2.46 9.66 1.89
C VAL A 155 -3.82 10.31 1.68
N VAL A 156 -4.39 10.09 0.51
CA VAL A 156 -5.74 10.52 0.18
C VAL A 156 -6.61 9.31 -0.05
N PHE A 157 -7.63 9.13 0.79
CA PHE A 157 -8.55 8.01 0.73
C PHE A 157 -10.00 8.48 0.53
N ARG A 158 -10.64 8.01 -0.53
CA ARG A 158 -12.05 8.32 -0.84
C ARG A 158 -12.81 7.03 -1.05
N ALA A 159 -13.93 6.87 -0.35
CA ALA A 159 -14.87 5.75 -0.53
C ALA A 159 -16.29 6.20 -0.17
N ASN A 160 -17.31 5.51 -0.68
CA ASN A 160 -18.68 5.78 -0.24
C ASN A 160 -18.86 5.39 1.23
N ASN A 161 -18.45 4.18 1.61
CA ASN A 161 -18.36 3.74 3.01
C ASN A 161 -16.96 3.21 3.30
N LEU A 162 -16.50 3.36 4.57
CA LEU A 162 -15.23 2.81 5.02
C LEU A 162 -15.39 2.13 6.37
N GLU A 163 -14.98 0.86 6.44
CA GLU A 163 -14.83 0.10 7.67
C GLU A 163 -13.34 -0.18 7.92
N VAL A 164 -12.86 0.19 9.10
CA VAL A 164 -11.51 -0.12 9.60
C VAL A 164 -11.65 -0.92 10.89
N ASN A 165 -11.23 -2.18 10.85
CA ASN A 165 -11.39 -3.12 11.96
C ASN A 165 -10.09 -3.88 12.20
N GLY A 166 -9.40 -3.55 13.28
CA GLY A 166 -8.12 -4.16 13.65
C GLY A 166 -8.23 -5.46 14.44
N ARG A 167 -9.42 -6.05 14.54
CA ARG A 167 -9.63 -7.29 15.28
C ARG A 167 -8.84 -8.45 14.69
N GLY A 168 -7.96 -9.06 15.48
CA GLY A 168 -7.17 -10.20 15.01
C GLY A 168 -5.87 -10.35 15.81
N LEU A 169 -4.73 -10.19 15.16
CA LEU A 169 -3.38 -10.44 15.72
C LEU A 169 -2.87 -9.42 16.74
N GLY A 170 -3.69 -8.47 17.18
CA GLY A 170 -3.26 -7.41 18.10
C GLY A 170 -2.41 -6.31 17.44
N VAL A 171 -2.34 -6.31 16.11
CA VAL A 171 -1.70 -5.27 15.31
C VAL A 171 -2.80 -4.42 14.68
N ALA A 172 -2.62 -3.11 14.71
CA ALA A 172 -3.62 -2.18 14.19
C ALA A 172 -3.83 -2.35 12.69
N ALA A 173 -5.10 -2.25 12.26
CA ALA A 173 -5.48 -2.07 10.87
C ALA A 173 -5.71 -0.59 10.61
N GLY A 174 -5.42 -0.10 9.40
CA GLY A 174 -5.78 1.29 9.14
C GLY A 174 -5.08 2.01 8.02
N ILE A 175 -5.10 3.33 8.15
CA ILE A 175 -4.49 4.27 7.23
C ILE A 175 -3.47 5.08 8.00
N SER A 176 -2.22 5.08 7.54
CA SER A 176 -1.16 5.82 8.21
C SER A 176 -0.26 6.61 7.26
N SER A 177 0.29 7.70 7.79
CA SER A 177 1.41 8.42 7.21
C SER A 177 2.37 8.75 8.35
N GLU A 178 3.45 7.97 8.47
CA GLU A 178 4.25 7.92 9.67
C GLU A 178 5.74 8.11 9.38
N VAL A 179 6.42 8.72 10.35
CA VAL A 179 7.86 8.87 10.38
C VAL A 179 8.38 8.15 11.62
N ALA A 180 9.39 7.30 11.45
CA ALA A 180 10.00 6.61 12.59
C ALA A 180 10.64 7.59 13.55
N GLU A 181 10.55 7.32 14.86
CA GLU A 181 11.04 8.20 15.95
C GLU A 181 12.51 8.63 15.82
N THR A 182 13.33 7.82 15.15
CA THR A 182 14.75 8.11 14.93
C THR A 182 15.05 8.88 13.66
N SER A 183 14.04 9.13 12.84
CA SER A 183 14.18 9.86 11.58
C SER A 183 14.03 11.37 11.82
N GLY A 184 14.68 12.19 11.03
CA GLY A 184 14.52 13.65 11.08
C GLY A 184 13.46 14.18 10.13
N GLY A 185 12.65 13.30 9.55
CA GLY A 185 11.64 13.64 8.54
C GLY A 185 10.36 14.24 9.12
N GLN A 186 9.42 14.53 8.25
CA GLN A 186 8.07 14.98 8.62
C GLN A 186 7.06 13.96 8.13
N GLY A 187 6.02 13.69 8.93
CA GLY A 187 4.84 12.94 8.49
C GLY A 187 4.13 13.64 7.33
N GLY A 188 3.49 12.88 6.47
CA GLY A 188 2.59 13.43 5.47
C GLY A 188 1.19 13.70 6.03
N SER A 189 0.34 14.29 5.23
CA SER A 189 -1.06 14.50 5.58
C SER A 189 -1.94 13.30 5.22
N ILE A 190 -3.02 13.10 5.99
CA ILE A 190 -4.05 12.13 5.64
C ILE A 190 -5.36 12.86 5.38
N THR A 191 -5.93 12.63 4.22
CA THR A 191 -7.27 13.11 3.87
C THR A 191 -8.19 11.92 3.64
N VAL A 192 -9.22 11.77 4.47
CA VAL A 192 -10.25 10.73 4.32
C VAL A 192 -11.59 11.40 3.99
N ASN A 193 -12.19 11.04 2.88
CA ASN A 193 -13.50 11.53 2.45
C ASN A 193 -14.46 10.35 2.25
N VAL A 194 -15.42 10.23 3.18
CA VAL A 194 -16.42 9.17 3.22
C VAL A 194 -17.78 9.80 3.44
N PRO A 195 -18.52 10.09 2.36
CA PRO A 195 -19.84 10.73 2.47
C PRO A 195 -20.91 9.84 3.12
N GLY A 196 -20.75 8.53 3.11
CA GLY A 196 -21.64 7.56 3.77
C GLY A 196 -21.25 7.27 5.20
N HIS A 197 -20.84 6.03 5.48
CA HIS A 197 -20.50 5.59 6.83
C HIS A 197 -19.00 5.37 7.01
N LEU A 198 -18.42 5.97 8.04
CA LEU A 198 -17.09 5.66 8.55
C LEU A 198 -17.21 4.91 9.88
N LYS A 199 -16.65 3.70 9.94
CA LYS A 199 -16.58 2.89 11.17
C LYS A 199 -15.13 2.53 11.45
N ILE A 200 -14.64 2.84 12.65
CA ILE A 200 -13.29 2.50 13.12
C ILE A 200 -13.45 1.87 14.50
N PHE A 201 -12.99 0.65 14.66
CA PHE A 201 -13.14 -0.10 15.92
C PHE A 201 -12.10 -1.23 16.04
N ASP A 202 -11.99 -1.82 17.22
CA ASP A 202 -11.12 -2.97 17.53
C ASP A 202 -9.67 -2.78 17.02
N LEU A 203 -8.95 -1.76 17.50
CA LEU A 203 -7.61 -1.38 17.05
C LEU A 203 -7.56 -0.87 15.59
N GLY A 204 -8.67 -0.47 15.01
CA GLY A 204 -8.66 0.32 13.78
C GLY A 204 -8.06 1.71 14.03
N LEU A 205 -7.27 2.24 13.10
CA LEU A 205 -6.70 3.58 13.23
C LEU A 205 -6.63 4.36 11.91
N ILE A 206 -6.62 5.68 12.04
CA ILE A 206 -6.18 6.62 11.01
C ILE A 206 -5.20 7.56 11.71
N SER A 207 -3.91 7.53 11.33
CA SER A 207 -2.85 8.20 12.06
C SER A 207 -1.84 8.86 11.14
N ALA A 208 -1.58 10.15 11.38
CA ALA A 208 -0.43 10.85 10.84
C ALA A 208 0.50 11.21 12.02
N ALA A 209 1.67 10.59 12.07
CA ALA A 209 2.60 10.72 13.18
C ALA A 209 4.01 11.14 12.72
N THR A 210 4.68 11.91 13.59
CA THR A 210 6.08 12.33 13.45
C THR A 210 6.84 12.01 14.71
#